data_1425e778bbcb3ec4ae960afaa495296a
#
_entry.id   1425e778bbcb3ec4ae960afaa495296a
#
_cell.length_a   1.000
_cell.length_b   1.000
_cell.length_c   1.000
_cell.angle_alpha   90.00
_cell.angle_beta   90.00
_cell.angle_gamma   90.00
#
_symmetry.space_group_name_H-M   'P 1'
#
loop_
_entity.id
_entity.type
_entity.pdbx_description
1 polymer ?
#
loop_
_entity_poly.entity_id
_entity_poly.type
_entity_poly.pdbx_seq_one_letter_code
_entity_poly.pdbx_strand_id
1 'polypeptide(L)'
;MLTAIKMDLRGLEKTAARTDAATPPALADRIAAITQLADNAIVTVQNIAAELRPGILDNIGLAPALRHEAGRFQERTGIVCRLQLPSQPAEVSRDTATAVFRIFQEALTNVARHAHATTLDISLQEQDEQLVLEVADNGRGLPPDALDAPKSLGLLGMIERAGQLGGEVTFQSPAPGGTRVRLHLPRLAGNADCRQRL
;
A
#
# COMPACT_ATOMS: atom_id res chain seq x y z
N MET A 1 -3.07 -17.29 11.69
CA MET A 1 -4.43 -17.78 12.02
C MET A 1 -5.48 -17.24 11.07
N LEU A 2 -5.72 -15.92 10.92
CA LEU A 2 -6.70 -15.33 10.00
C LEU A 2 -6.51 -15.73 8.52
N THR A 3 -5.26 -15.82 8.05
CA THR A 3 -4.92 -16.23 6.68
C THR A 3 -5.29 -17.69 6.41
N ALA A 4 -5.18 -18.57 7.41
CA ALA A 4 -5.59 -19.97 7.31
C ALA A 4 -7.12 -20.08 7.19
N ILE A 5 -7.87 -19.34 8.01
CA ILE A 5 -9.34 -19.28 7.94
C ILE A 5 -9.80 -18.81 6.55
N LYS A 6 -9.11 -17.82 5.96
CA LYS A 6 -9.41 -17.35 4.59
C LYS A 6 -9.15 -18.42 3.54
N MET A 7 -8.08 -19.22 3.67
CA MET A 7 -7.77 -20.31 2.76
C MET A 7 -8.84 -21.42 2.86
N ASP A 8 -9.29 -21.75 4.07
CA ASP A 8 -10.32 -22.74 4.30
C ASP A 8 -11.69 -22.29 3.75
N LEU A 9 -12.06 -21.01 3.93
CA LEU A 9 -13.28 -20.44 3.36
C LEU A 9 -13.27 -20.47 1.83
N ARG A 10 -12.15 -20.11 1.17
CA ARG A 10 -12.00 -20.23 -0.29
C ARG A 10 -12.01 -21.68 -0.77
N GLY A 11 -11.50 -22.61 0.05
CA GLY A 11 -11.62 -24.05 -0.20
C GLY A 11 -13.07 -24.49 -0.21
N LEU A 12 -13.88 -24.02 0.74
CA LEU A 12 -15.31 -24.30 0.84
C LEU A 12 -16.10 -23.70 -0.33
N GLU A 13 -15.79 -22.45 -0.75
CA GLU A 13 -16.39 -21.84 -1.95
C GLU A 13 -16.15 -22.70 -3.22
N LYS A 14 -14.89 -23.13 -3.43
CA LYS A 14 -14.55 -24.01 -4.57
C LYS A 14 -15.24 -25.37 -4.50
N THR A 15 -15.41 -25.92 -3.31
CA THR A 15 -16.07 -27.21 -3.12
C THR A 15 -17.57 -27.08 -3.34
N ALA A 16 -18.20 -26.03 -2.84
CA ALA A 16 -19.60 -25.71 -3.07
C ALA A 16 -19.91 -25.48 -4.56
N ALA A 17 -19.02 -24.83 -5.31
CA ALA A 17 -19.16 -24.59 -6.75
C ALA A 17 -18.96 -25.85 -7.62
N ARG A 18 -18.33 -26.92 -7.08
CA ARG A 18 -18.05 -28.17 -7.80
C ARG A 18 -19.04 -29.29 -7.53
N THR A 19 -19.90 -29.12 -6.54
CA THR A 19 -20.91 -30.13 -6.20
C THR A 19 -22.19 -29.77 -6.94
N ASP A 20 -22.59 -30.63 -7.89
CA ASP A 20 -23.80 -30.49 -8.72
C ASP A 20 -25.12 -30.66 -7.94
N ALA A 21 -25.06 -30.90 -6.65
CA ALA A 21 -26.18 -30.89 -5.74
C ALA A 21 -26.44 -29.44 -5.32
N ALA A 22 -27.60 -28.90 -5.69
CA ALA A 22 -28.08 -27.53 -5.42
C ALA A 22 -27.65 -27.01 -4.03
N THR A 23 -26.49 -26.39 -3.97
CA THR A 23 -26.08 -25.61 -2.79
C THR A 23 -27.09 -24.48 -2.65
N PRO A 24 -27.86 -24.40 -1.56
CA PRO A 24 -28.83 -23.33 -1.41
C PRO A 24 -28.14 -21.98 -1.64
N PRO A 25 -28.66 -21.08 -2.48
CA PRO A 25 -28.05 -19.77 -2.74
C PRO A 25 -27.70 -19.02 -1.44
N ALA A 26 -28.51 -19.21 -0.41
CA ALA A 26 -28.27 -18.68 0.93
C ALA A 26 -26.94 -19.16 1.60
N LEU A 27 -26.39 -20.30 1.22
CA LEU A 27 -25.12 -20.79 1.78
C LEU A 27 -23.92 -20.17 1.05
N ALA A 28 -23.99 -20.02 -0.27
CA ALA A 28 -22.96 -19.33 -1.06
C ALA A 28 -22.84 -17.86 -0.63
N ASP A 29 -23.98 -17.17 -0.46
CA ASP A 29 -24.03 -15.79 0.01
C ASP A 29 -23.46 -15.64 1.43
N ARG A 30 -23.71 -16.60 2.32
CA ARG A 30 -23.13 -16.60 3.67
C ARG A 30 -21.63 -16.82 3.67
N ILE A 31 -21.12 -17.72 2.85
CA ILE A 31 -19.68 -17.95 2.70
C ILE A 31 -19.01 -16.69 2.16
N ALA A 32 -19.58 -16.05 1.14
CA ALA A 32 -19.08 -14.78 0.60
C ALA A 32 -19.07 -13.67 1.66
N ALA A 33 -20.13 -13.55 2.47
CA ALA A 33 -20.19 -12.56 3.56
C ALA A 33 -19.14 -12.84 4.65
N ILE A 34 -18.90 -14.09 5.04
CA ILE A 34 -17.87 -14.45 6.02
C ILE A 34 -16.46 -14.19 5.45
N THR A 35 -16.24 -14.50 4.17
CA THR A 35 -14.96 -14.19 3.49
C THR A 35 -14.70 -12.69 3.50
N GLN A 36 -15.72 -11.86 3.23
CA GLN A 36 -15.61 -10.41 3.28
C GLN A 36 -15.32 -9.90 4.70
N LEU A 37 -15.98 -10.46 5.73
CA LEU A 37 -15.70 -10.12 7.14
C LEU A 37 -14.27 -10.51 7.54
N ALA A 38 -13.78 -11.66 7.10
CA ALA A 38 -12.40 -12.07 7.35
C ALA A 38 -11.39 -11.14 6.65
N ASP A 39 -11.67 -10.69 5.42
CA ASP A 39 -10.84 -9.73 4.71
C ASP A 39 -10.82 -8.38 5.42
N ASN A 40 -11.96 -7.88 5.88
CA ASN A 40 -12.06 -6.64 6.66
C ASN A 40 -11.31 -6.75 8.00
N ALA A 41 -11.43 -7.87 8.71
CA ALA A 41 -10.69 -8.12 9.95
C ALA A 41 -9.16 -8.18 9.71
N ILE A 42 -8.70 -8.80 8.63
CA ILE A 42 -7.29 -8.82 8.24
C ILE A 42 -6.79 -7.39 7.99
N VAL A 43 -7.55 -6.59 7.25
CA VAL A 43 -7.22 -5.17 7.00
C VAL A 43 -7.18 -4.37 8.31
N THR A 44 -8.14 -4.57 9.20
CA THR A 44 -8.18 -3.91 10.51
C THR A 44 -6.98 -4.29 11.38
N VAL A 45 -6.64 -5.57 11.47
CA VAL A 45 -5.46 -6.04 12.22
C VAL A 45 -4.16 -5.55 11.58
N GLN A 46 -4.11 -5.50 10.26
CA GLN A 46 -2.97 -4.91 9.53
C GLN A 46 -2.85 -3.40 9.79
N ASN A 47 -3.96 -2.68 9.87
CA ASN A 47 -3.98 -1.26 10.22
C ASN A 47 -3.56 -1.04 11.67
N ILE A 48 -4.05 -1.82 12.62
CA ILE A 48 -3.63 -1.77 14.04
C ILE A 48 -2.14 -2.16 14.20
N ALA A 49 -1.69 -3.22 13.53
CA ALA A 49 -0.27 -3.56 13.48
C ALA A 49 0.57 -2.51 12.74
N ALA A 50 -0.09 -1.74 11.89
CA ALA A 50 0.46 -0.62 11.15
C ALA A 50 0.52 0.67 11.99
N GLU A 51 -0.36 0.86 12.96
CA GLU A 51 -0.28 1.89 14.01
C GLU A 51 0.85 1.58 15.00
N LEU A 52 1.17 0.30 15.22
CA LEU A 52 2.42 -0.12 15.84
C LEU A 52 3.57 0.15 14.84
N ARG A 53 4.14 1.32 14.97
CA ARG A 53 5.22 1.92 14.16
C ARG A 53 6.28 0.88 13.82
N PRO A 54 6.67 0.72 12.55
CA PRO A 54 7.79 -0.16 12.22
C PRO A 54 9.05 0.39 12.91
N GLY A 55 9.59 -0.32 13.88
CA GLY A 55 10.82 0.07 14.57
C GLY A 55 12.01 0.32 13.62
N ILE A 56 11.89 -0.19 12.40
CA ILE A 56 12.84 0.02 11.32
C ILE A 56 12.93 1.51 10.90
N LEU A 57 11.81 2.26 10.87
CA LEU A 57 11.82 3.69 10.54
C LEU A 57 12.57 4.53 11.58
N ASP A 58 12.45 4.16 12.86
CA ASP A 58 13.10 4.88 13.94
C ASP A 58 14.62 4.65 13.97
N ASN A 59 15.06 3.47 13.56
CA ASN A 59 16.45 3.04 13.69
C ASN A 59 17.29 3.35 12.45
N ILE A 60 16.73 3.25 11.26
CA ILE A 60 17.51 3.35 10.02
C ILE A 60 17.02 4.42 9.04
N GLY A 61 15.90 5.08 9.33
CA GLY A 61 15.34 6.14 8.49
C GLY A 61 14.52 5.63 7.29
N LEU A 62 13.91 6.58 6.54
CA LEU A 62 12.92 6.29 5.50
C LEU A 62 13.49 5.53 4.30
N ALA A 63 14.56 6.03 3.66
CA ALA A 63 15.09 5.42 2.43
C ALA A 63 15.63 3.98 2.65
N PRO A 64 16.37 3.66 3.72
CA PRO A 64 16.72 2.29 4.05
C PRO A 64 15.50 1.40 4.36
N ALA A 65 14.46 1.93 5.01
CA ALA A 65 13.23 1.18 5.28
C ALA A 65 12.49 0.81 3.99
N LEU A 66 12.36 1.75 3.03
CA LEU A 66 11.79 1.48 1.70
C LEU A 66 12.59 0.41 0.96
N ARG A 67 13.93 0.50 1.00
CA ARG A 67 14.82 -0.49 0.37
C ARG A 67 14.63 -1.89 0.96
N HIS A 68 14.55 -1.99 2.27
CA HIS A 68 14.34 -3.25 2.96
C HIS A 68 12.99 -3.89 2.60
N GLU A 69 11.92 -3.09 2.61
CA GLU A 69 10.57 -3.58 2.31
C GLU A 69 10.44 -3.98 0.84
N ALA A 70 11.04 -3.23 -0.10
CA ALA A 70 11.10 -3.60 -1.52
C ALA A 70 11.85 -4.92 -1.74
N GLY A 71 12.95 -5.16 -1.03
CA GLY A 71 13.68 -6.42 -1.08
C GLY A 71 12.82 -7.60 -0.62
N ARG A 72 12.16 -7.48 0.53
CA ARG A 72 11.22 -8.49 1.03
C ARG A 72 10.04 -8.73 0.09
N PHE A 73 9.54 -7.67 -0.53
CA PHE A 73 8.48 -7.76 -1.52
C PHE A 73 8.94 -8.57 -2.74
N GLN A 74 10.11 -8.26 -3.30
CA GLN A 74 10.70 -8.98 -4.43
C GLN A 74 10.92 -10.46 -4.11
N GLU A 75 11.49 -10.80 -2.94
CA GLU A 75 11.70 -12.19 -2.50
C GLU A 75 10.38 -12.98 -2.43
N ARG A 76 9.32 -12.34 -1.94
CA ARG A 76 8.01 -12.98 -1.75
C ARG A 76 7.22 -13.15 -3.04
N THR A 77 7.32 -12.20 -3.97
CA THR A 77 6.46 -12.13 -5.16
C THR A 77 7.17 -12.52 -6.45
N GLY A 78 8.49 -12.45 -6.50
CA GLY A 78 9.30 -12.59 -7.71
C GLY A 78 9.26 -11.36 -8.63
N ILE A 79 8.56 -10.28 -8.25
CA ILE A 79 8.48 -9.03 -9.03
C ILE A 79 9.80 -8.26 -8.84
N VAL A 80 10.47 -7.93 -9.95
CA VAL A 80 11.75 -7.20 -9.91
C VAL A 80 11.54 -5.77 -9.48
N CYS A 81 12.14 -5.34 -8.35
CA CYS A 81 12.08 -3.98 -7.85
C CYS A 81 13.33 -3.18 -8.21
N ARG A 82 13.17 -2.07 -8.93
CA ARG A 82 14.23 -1.12 -9.25
C ARG A 82 14.07 0.10 -8.36
N LEU A 83 15.13 0.47 -7.63
CA LEU A 83 15.07 1.53 -6.63
C LEU A 83 15.98 2.69 -7.00
N GLN A 84 15.41 3.90 -7.00
CA GLN A 84 16.11 5.18 -7.09
C GLN A 84 15.82 5.96 -5.80
N LEU A 85 16.63 5.71 -4.77
CA LEU A 85 16.47 6.32 -3.45
C LEU A 85 17.67 7.22 -3.15
N PRO A 86 17.48 8.32 -2.42
CA PRO A 86 18.58 9.21 -2.05
C PRO A 86 19.64 8.46 -1.23
N SER A 87 20.90 8.80 -1.45
CA SER A 87 22.03 8.24 -0.69
C SER A 87 22.16 8.85 0.69
N GLN A 88 21.68 10.09 0.88
CA GLN A 88 21.60 10.75 2.17
C GLN A 88 20.19 10.62 2.74
N PRO A 89 20.06 10.51 4.09
CA PRO A 89 18.75 10.49 4.72
C PRO A 89 17.97 11.76 4.39
N ALA A 90 16.76 11.62 3.85
CA ALA A 90 15.82 12.73 3.80
C ALA A 90 15.49 13.16 5.24
N GLU A 91 15.76 14.41 5.59
CA GLU A 91 15.33 14.97 6.88
C GLU A 91 13.83 15.23 6.82
N VAL A 92 13.06 14.21 7.19
CA VAL A 92 11.60 14.29 7.25
C VAL A 92 11.12 14.08 8.68
N SER A 93 9.99 14.69 9.01
CA SER A 93 9.36 14.45 10.31
C SER A 93 9.02 12.96 10.47
N ARG A 94 8.89 12.55 11.72
CA ARG A 94 8.48 11.18 12.04
C ARG A 94 7.14 10.81 11.42
N ASP A 95 6.19 11.73 11.43
CA ASP A 95 4.85 11.51 10.90
C ASP A 95 4.88 11.41 9.38
N THR A 96 5.67 12.27 8.72
CA THR A 96 5.93 12.21 7.28
C THR A 96 6.54 10.85 6.88
N ALA A 97 7.61 10.41 7.56
CA ALA A 97 8.24 9.13 7.28
C ALA A 97 7.27 7.96 7.43
N THR A 98 6.42 8.00 8.47
CA THR A 98 5.41 6.97 8.72
C THR A 98 4.35 6.95 7.61
N ALA A 99 3.81 8.10 7.23
CA ALA A 99 2.81 8.20 6.17
C ALA A 99 3.35 7.74 4.82
N VAL A 100 4.55 8.18 4.42
CA VAL A 100 5.23 7.74 3.19
C VAL A 100 5.39 6.23 3.18
N PHE A 101 5.89 5.65 4.28
CA PHE A 101 6.09 4.21 4.37
C PHE A 101 4.78 3.43 4.29
N ARG A 102 3.68 3.93 4.86
CA ARG A 102 2.36 3.30 4.78
C ARG A 102 1.77 3.36 3.39
N ILE A 103 1.87 4.51 2.72
CA ILE A 103 1.44 4.66 1.33
C ILE A 103 2.24 3.72 0.44
N PHE A 104 3.55 3.59 0.66
CA PHE A 104 4.40 2.65 -0.04
C PHE A 104 3.97 1.19 0.16
N GLN A 105 3.71 0.76 1.40
CA GLN A 105 3.24 -0.60 1.71
C GLN A 105 1.90 -0.92 1.04
N GLU A 106 0.98 0.05 1.02
CA GLU A 106 -0.32 -0.11 0.35
C GLU A 106 -0.14 -0.22 -1.17
N ALA A 107 0.75 0.60 -1.78
CA ALA A 107 1.07 0.50 -3.19
C ALA A 107 1.65 -0.89 -3.54
N LEU A 108 2.60 -1.42 -2.76
CA LEU A 108 3.12 -2.78 -2.93
C LEU A 108 2.03 -3.86 -2.81
N THR A 109 1.12 -3.68 -1.86
CA THR A 109 0.00 -4.61 -1.66
C THR A 109 -0.93 -4.62 -2.89
N ASN A 110 -1.21 -3.45 -3.46
CA ASN A 110 -2.04 -3.32 -4.65
C ASN A 110 -1.37 -3.96 -5.86
N VAL A 111 -0.06 -3.77 -6.04
CA VAL A 111 0.71 -4.44 -7.10
C VAL A 111 0.63 -5.96 -6.95
N ALA A 112 0.89 -6.50 -5.77
CA ALA A 112 0.85 -7.95 -5.53
C ALA A 112 -0.54 -8.58 -5.76
N ARG A 113 -1.61 -7.84 -5.45
CA ARG A 113 -2.99 -8.36 -5.54
C ARG A 113 -3.63 -8.16 -6.91
N HIS A 114 -3.26 -7.09 -7.61
CA HIS A 114 -4.07 -6.60 -8.71
C HIS A 114 -3.32 -6.35 -10.01
N ALA A 115 -2.01 -6.07 -9.99
CA ALA A 115 -1.34 -5.55 -11.16
C ALA A 115 -0.97 -6.61 -12.20
N HIS A 116 -0.68 -7.86 -11.80
CA HIS A 116 -0.03 -8.86 -12.68
C HIS A 116 1.29 -8.34 -13.27
N ALA A 117 2.00 -7.52 -12.52
CA ALA A 117 3.26 -6.90 -12.93
C ALA A 117 4.44 -7.88 -12.83
N THR A 118 5.48 -7.62 -13.61
CA THR A 118 6.78 -8.31 -13.54
C THR A 118 7.89 -7.41 -13.04
N THR A 119 7.71 -6.08 -13.17
CA THR A 119 8.65 -5.07 -12.69
C THR A 119 7.95 -3.96 -11.95
N LEU A 120 8.67 -3.37 -11.00
CA LEU A 120 8.23 -2.25 -10.19
C LEU A 120 9.37 -1.24 -10.05
N ASP A 121 9.15 -0.03 -10.54
CA ASP A 121 10.07 1.09 -10.41
C ASP A 121 9.65 1.95 -9.21
N ILE A 122 10.59 2.21 -8.31
CA ILE A 122 10.37 2.93 -7.05
C ILE A 122 11.36 4.06 -6.98
N SER A 123 10.89 5.29 -6.82
CA SER A 123 11.76 6.43 -6.59
C SER A 123 11.30 7.27 -5.41
N LEU A 124 12.26 7.79 -4.66
CA LEU A 124 12.05 8.81 -3.62
C LEU A 124 13.00 9.95 -3.92
N GLN A 125 12.46 11.15 -4.08
CA GLN A 125 13.23 12.34 -4.45
C GLN A 125 12.75 13.55 -3.64
N GLU A 126 13.66 14.48 -3.42
CA GLU A 126 13.34 15.84 -2.96
C GLU A 126 13.36 16.75 -4.18
N GLN A 127 12.24 17.38 -4.49
CA GLN A 127 12.10 18.29 -5.61
C GLN A 127 11.26 19.50 -5.18
N ASP A 128 11.73 20.71 -5.45
CA ASP A 128 10.99 21.97 -5.22
C ASP A 128 10.38 22.09 -3.81
N GLU A 129 11.18 21.77 -2.78
CA GLU A 129 10.75 21.73 -1.37
C GLU A 129 9.64 20.70 -1.09
N GLN A 130 9.48 19.73 -1.94
CA GLN A 130 8.57 18.61 -1.77
C GLN A 130 9.34 17.29 -1.66
N LEU A 131 8.77 16.37 -0.90
CA LEU A 131 9.16 14.96 -0.93
C LEU A 131 8.23 14.25 -1.90
N VAL A 132 8.80 13.63 -2.93
CA VAL A 132 8.04 12.91 -3.96
C VAL A 132 8.40 11.43 -3.88
N LEU A 133 7.41 10.58 -3.58
CA LEU A 133 7.51 9.13 -3.74
C LEU A 133 6.76 8.74 -5.02
N GLU A 134 7.42 7.99 -5.91
CA GLU A 134 6.76 7.37 -7.06
C GLU A 134 6.93 5.86 -7.00
N VAL A 135 5.84 5.14 -7.26
CA VAL A 135 5.79 3.68 -7.38
C VAL A 135 5.06 3.36 -8.68
N ALA A 136 5.77 2.78 -9.65
CA ALA A 136 5.23 2.50 -10.98
C ALA A 136 5.42 1.02 -11.34
N ASP A 137 4.33 0.32 -11.60
CA ASP A 137 4.33 -1.06 -12.08
C ASP A 137 4.10 -1.13 -13.61
N ASN A 138 4.49 -2.25 -14.20
CA ASN A 138 4.26 -2.55 -15.62
C ASN A 138 3.06 -3.50 -15.84
N GLY A 139 2.11 -3.53 -14.92
CA GLY A 139 0.98 -4.44 -14.97
C GLY A 139 -0.18 -3.97 -15.86
N ARG A 140 -1.39 -4.41 -15.52
CA ARG A 140 -2.60 -4.13 -16.31
C ARG A 140 -3.20 -2.73 -16.13
N GLY A 141 -2.70 -1.93 -15.19
CA GLY A 141 -3.24 -0.63 -14.84
C GLY A 141 -4.46 -0.66 -13.92
N LEU A 142 -4.95 0.52 -13.56
CA LEU A 142 -6.16 0.72 -12.78
C LEU A 142 -7.38 0.81 -13.70
N PRO A 143 -8.52 0.19 -13.33
CA PRO A 143 -9.79 0.44 -14.02
C PRO A 143 -10.19 1.93 -13.90
N PRO A 144 -10.95 2.49 -14.88
CA PRO A 144 -11.36 3.89 -14.86
C PRO A 144 -12.16 4.29 -13.62
N ASP A 145 -12.90 3.35 -13.04
CA ASP A 145 -13.76 3.49 -11.87
C ASP A 145 -13.10 3.03 -10.56
N ALA A 146 -11.78 2.86 -10.56
CA ALA A 146 -11.04 2.28 -9.42
C ALA A 146 -11.24 3.07 -8.11
N LEU A 147 -11.40 4.40 -8.18
CA LEU A 147 -11.62 5.25 -7.00
C LEU A 147 -13.06 5.19 -6.49
N ASP A 148 -14.03 4.95 -7.38
CA ASP A 148 -15.45 4.91 -7.05
C ASP A 148 -15.91 3.51 -6.61
N ALA A 149 -15.04 2.50 -6.77
CA ALA A 149 -15.37 1.13 -6.44
C ALA A 149 -15.52 0.93 -4.92
N PRO A 150 -16.51 0.14 -4.44
CA PRO A 150 -16.70 -0.14 -3.01
C PRO A 150 -15.48 -0.75 -2.30
N LYS A 151 -14.51 -1.26 -3.05
CA LYS A 151 -13.26 -1.87 -2.56
C LYS A 151 -12.05 -0.93 -2.58
N SER A 152 -12.24 0.35 -2.84
CA SER A 152 -11.16 1.35 -2.96
C SER A 152 -10.61 1.85 -1.62
N LEU A 153 -10.93 1.21 -0.48
CA LEU A 153 -10.49 1.61 0.86
C LEU A 153 -8.97 1.84 0.96
N GLY A 154 -8.16 1.05 0.24
CA GLY A 154 -6.71 1.23 0.18
C GLY A 154 -6.32 2.53 -0.50
N LEU A 155 -6.94 2.85 -1.65
CA LEU A 155 -6.68 4.08 -2.41
C LEU A 155 -7.13 5.31 -1.61
N LEU A 156 -8.33 5.27 -1.03
CA LEU A 156 -8.85 6.33 -0.17
C LEU A 156 -7.97 6.55 1.06
N GLY A 157 -7.51 5.49 1.71
CA GLY A 157 -6.60 5.57 2.83
C GLY A 157 -5.24 6.18 2.48
N MET A 158 -4.74 6.01 1.25
CA MET A 158 -3.54 6.71 0.78
C MET A 158 -3.81 8.21 0.61
N ILE A 159 -4.95 8.59 0.01
CA ILE A 159 -5.37 9.99 -0.18
C ILE A 159 -5.51 10.69 1.17
N GLU A 160 -6.23 10.08 2.12
CA GLU A 160 -6.43 10.64 3.45
C GLU A 160 -5.11 10.89 4.20
N ARG A 161 -4.20 9.90 4.18
CA ARG A 161 -2.89 10.03 4.85
C ARG A 161 -2.04 11.14 4.24
N ALA A 162 -2.05 11.30 2.93
CA ALA A 162 -1.35 12.40 2.28
C ALA A 162 -1.98 13.75 2.65
N GLY A 163 -3.31 13.85 2.58
CA GLY A 163 -4.06 15.07 2.92
C GLY A 163 -3.84 15.54 4.37
N GLN A 164 -3.72 14.62 5.34
CA GLN A 164 -3.40 14.93 6.74
C GLN A 164 -2.04 15.66 6.90
N LEU A 165 -1.14 15.48 5.96
CA LEU A 165 0.18 16.12 5.94
C LEU A 165 0.26 17.29 4.93
N GLY A 166 -0.89 17.74 4.40
CA GLY A 166 -0.95 18.82 3.42
C GLY A 166 -0.44 18.43 2.04
N GLY A 167 -0.37 17.14 1.74
CA GLY A 167 0.06 16.61 0.46
C GLY A 167 -1.05 15.97 -0.35
N GLU A 168 -0.67 15.33 -1.44
CA GLU A 168 -1.62 14.64 -2.34
C GLU A 168 -1.05 13.33 -2.88
N VAL A 169 -1.94 12.40 -3.22
CA VAL A 169 -1.61 11.18 -3.97
C VAL A 169 -2.36 11.20 -5.29
N THR A 170 -1.65 10.95 -6.37
CA THR A 170 -2.22 10.80 -7.70
C THR A 170 -2.02 9.38 -8.21
N PHE A 171 -3.01 8.91 -8.99
CA PHE A 171 -3.00 7.59 -9.61
C PHE A 171 -3.14 7.77 -11.12
N GLN A 172 -2.25 7.13 -11.87
CA GLN A 172 -2.25 7.19 -13.32
C GLN A 172 -2.09 5.78 -13.90
N SER A 173 -2.74 5.54 -15.03
CA SER A 173 -2.52 4.32 -15.83
C SER A 173 -1.96 4.74 -17.19
N PRO A 174 -0.63 4.88 -17.31
CA PRO A 174 -0.01 5.28 -18.58
C PRO A 174 -0.14 4.18 -19.63
N ALA A 175 -0.24 4.56 -20.91
CA ALA A 175 -0.11 3.61 -22.01
C ALA A 175 1.36 3.12 -22.11
N PRO A 176 1.65 1.84 -22.43
CA PRO A 176 0.70 0.79 -22.84
C PRO A 176 0.07 0.01 -21.70
N GLY A 177 0.28 0.36 -20.44
CA GLY A 177 -0.28 -0.30 -19.27
C GLY A 177 0.52 0.01 -18.00
N GLY A 178 0.12 -0.58 -16.87
CA GLY A 178 0.71 -0.36 -15.56
C GLY A 178 -0.02 0.71 -14.76
N THR A 179 0.36 0.82 -13.49
CA THR A 179 -0.13 1.84 -12.58
C THR A 179 1.04 2.66 -12.05
N ARG A 180 0.85 3.97 -11.98
CA ARG A 180 1.76 4.89 -11.32
C ARG A 180 1.05 5.55 -10.16
N VAL A 181 1.56 5.33 -8.96
CA VAL A 181 1.17 6.02 -7.73
C VAL A 181 2.22 7.06 -7.44
N ARG A 182 1.83 8.33 -7.35
CA ARG A 182 2.74 9.43 -7.02
C ARG A 182 2.21 10.19 -5.82
N LEU A 183 3.02 10.25 -4.78
CA LEU A 183 2.78 10.99 -3.56
C LEU A 183 3.63 12.26 -3.59
N HIS A 184 3.01 13.40 -3.34
CA HIS A 184 3.64 14.68 -3.11
C HIS A 184 3.37 15.13 -1.68
N LEU A 185 4.40 15.38 -0.90
CA LEU A 185 4.29 15.96 0.45
C LEU A 185 5.13 17.24 0.53
N PRO A 186 4.59 18.32 1.12
CA PRO A 186 5.41 19.49 1.39
C PRO A 186 6.53 19.09 2.37
N ARG A 187 7.75 19.54 2.09
CA ARG A 187 8.82 19.46 3.07
C ARG A 187 8.51 20.45 4.16
N LEU A 188 7.90 20.01 5.25
CA LEU A 188 7.81 20.85 6.44
C LEU A 188 9.25 21.15 6.87
N ALA A 189 9.64 22.41 6.76
CA ALA A 189 10.89 22.89 7.32
C ALA A 189 10.98 22.34 8.74
N GLY A 190 12.02 21.57 9.02
CA GLY A 190 12.25 20.99 10.34
C GLY A 190 12.07 22.10 11.38
N ASN A 191 11.39 21.78 12.48
CA ASN A 191 11.09 22.67 13.61
C ASN A 191 12.29 23.57 13.97
N ALA A 192 12.43 24.70 13.26
CA ALA A 192 13.40 25.75 13.61
C ALA A 192 12.87 26.68 14.72
N ASP A 193 11.65 26.43 15.22
CA ASP A 193 10.96 27.40 16.11
C ASP A 193 10.82 26.95 17.56
N CYS A 194 11.72 26.07 18.05
CA CYS A 194 11.75 25.73 19.48
C CYS A 194 12.97 26.30 20.23
N ARG A 195 13.76 27.24 19.66
CA ARG A 195 14.92 27.84 20.31
C ARG A 195 14.85 29.37 20.57
N GLN A 196 13.68 29.99 20.37
CA GLN A 196 13.54 31.44 20.64
C GLN A 196 12.41 31.77 21.63
N ARG A 197 12.21 31.00 22.65
CA ARG A 197 11.46 31.42 23.88
C ARG A 197 12.11 30.80 25.11
N LEU A 198 13.22 31.31 25.50
CA LEU A 198 13.71 31.37 26.89
C LEU A 198 14.37 32.71 27.12
#